data_aa107f97f3bd4e67cbd746e0235ead33
#
_entry.id   aa107f97f3bd4e67cbd746e0235ead33
#
_cell.length_a   1.000
_cell.length_b   1.000
_cell.length_c   1.000
_cell.angle_alpha   90.00
_cell.angle_beta   90.00
_cell.angle_gamma   90.00
#
_symmetry.space_group_name_H-M   'P 1'
#
loop_
_entity.id
_entity.type
_entity.pdbx_description
1 polymer ?
#
loop_
_entity_poly.entity_id
_entity_poly.type
_entity_poly.pdbx_seq_one_letter_code
_entity_poly.pdbx_strand_id
1 'polypeptide(L)'
;DVILPRVLDDQTYGTFNSLILFNNVEVVSTLQGDKPFLSDLFSQLRSKDPSSPAFRDLVRFLQEFCSLHKHLQITQRNQSFSALIGLGLFEIVTTILQHTDASLRLCGTDMLMSALSPDPAPLRTFLVEQPGHTLFSCLVKGMAVARHRHHGHCREE
;
A
#
# COMPACT_ATOMS: atom_id res chain seq x y z
N ASP A 1 -11.99 10.59 16.87
CA ASP A 1 -11.34 11.74 16.19
C ASP A 1 -11.93 13.12 16.54
N VAL A 2 -13.14 13.20 17.10
CA VAL A 2 -13.82 14.49 17.33
C VAL A 2 -13.56 15.07 18.74
N ILE A 3 -13.10 14.24 19.68
CA ILE A 3 -12.97 14.65 21.10
C ILE A 3 -11.60 15.27 21.38
N LEU A 4 -10.52 14.75 20.80
CA LEU A 4 -9.15 15.20 21.05
C LEU A 4 -8.90 16.68 20.69
N PRO A 5 -9.33 17.22 19.53
CA PRO A 5 -9.12 18.64 19.20
C PRO A 5 -9.89 19.62 20.09
N ARG A 6 -10.90 19.15 20.84
CA ARG A 6 -11.72 19.99 21.73
C ARG A 6 -11.19 20.04 23.17
N VAL A 7 -10.31 19.10 23.54
CA VAL A 7 -9.81 18.94 24.91
C VAL A 7 -8.36 19.36 25.05
N LEU A 8 -7.58 19.35 23.97
CA LEU A 8 -6.17 19.71 23.97
C LEU A 8 -5.98 21.15 23.46
N ASP A 9 -5.14 21.92 24.12
CA ASP A 9 -4.67 23.20 23.58
C ASP A 9 -3.77 22.96 22.34
N ASP A 10 -3.60 24.00 21.52
CA ASP A 10 -2.86 23.94 20.26
C ASP A 10 -1.42 23.46 20.44
N GLN A 11 -0.77 23.81 21.53
CA GLN A 11 0.61 23.43 21.81
C GLN A 11 0.70 21.93 22.15
N THR A 12 -0.19 21.43 22.99
CA THR A 12 -0.27 20.02 23.36
C THR A 12 -0.64 19.17 22.14
N TYR A 13 -1.59 19.64 21.31
CA TYR A 13 -1.96 18.99 20.06
C TYR A 13 -0.77 18.91 19.08
N GLY A 14 -0.02 20.02 18.91
CA GLY A 14 1.19 20.07 18.09
C GLY A 14 2.27 19.10 18.58
N THR A 15 2.49 19.04 19.90
CA THR A 15 3.44 18.10 20.50
C THR A 15 3.04 16.65 20.24
N PHE A 16 1.75 16.33 20.39
CA PHE A 16 1.22 14.98 20.15
C PHE A 16 1.40 14.54 18.69
N ASN A 17 1.10 15.43 17.75
CA ASN A 17 1.31 15.15 16.33
C ASN A 17 2.80 14.94 15.99
N SER A 18 3.69 15.70 16.62
CA SER A 18 5.12 15.51 16.45
C SER A 18 5.59 14.15 16.97
N LEU A 19 5.11 13.72 18.14
CA LEU A 19 5.43 12.42 18.70
C LEU A 19 4.92 11.27 17.80
N ILE A 20 3.70 11.38 17.27
CA ILE A 20 3.15 10.39 16.32
C ILE A 20 4.03 10.33 15.07
N LEU A 21 4.43 11.47 14.54
CA LEU A 21 5.30 11.54 13.37
C LEU A 21 6.65 10.86 13.62
N PHE A 22 7.32 11.17 14.74
CA PHE A 22 8.60 10.55 15.10
C PHE A 22 8.47 9.04 15.28
N ASN A 23 7.43 8.59 15.99
CA ASN A 23 7.18 7.17 16.16
C ASN A 23 6.96 6.44 14.81
N ASN A 24 6.20 7.04 13.89
CA ASN A 24 5.97 6.46 12.58
C ASN A 24 7.28 6.33 11.77
N VAL A 25 8.13 7.36 11.80
CA VAL A 25 9.45 7.33 11.15
C VAL A 25 10.34 6.27 11.77
N GLU A 26 10.35 6.14 13.09
CA GLU A 26 11.15 5.14 13.82
C GLU A 26 10.69 3.72 13.49
N VAL A 27 9.38 3.45 13.50
CA VAL A 27 8.81 2.14 13.12
C VAL A 27 9.24 1.75 11.72
N VAL A 28 9.09 2.65 10.74
CA VAL A 28 9.48 2.36 9.35
C VAL A 28 10.98 2.11 9.26
N SER A 29 11.81 2.93 9.89
CA SER A 29 13.27 2.80 9.86
C SER A 29 13.73 1.49 10.48
N THR A 30 13.14 1.10 11.60
CA THR A 30 13.45 -0.16 12.30
C THR A 30 13.09 -1.37 11.44
N LEU A 31 11.88 -1.41 10.90
CA LEU A 31 11.42 -2.52 10.05
C LEU A 31 12.20 -2.61 8.74
N GLN A 32 12.59 -1.47 8.15
CA GLN A 32 13.46 -1.45 6.97
C GLN A 32 14.86 -1.98 7.25
N GLY A 33 15.39 -1.73 8.44
CA GLY A 33 16.69 -2.25 8.88
C GLY A 33 16.70 -3.75 9.06
N ASP A 34 15.54 -4.35 9.33
CA ASP A 34 15.39 -5.80 9.54
C ASP A 34 15.13 -6.52 8.21
N LYS A 35 16.19 -6.74 7.45
CA LYS A 35 16.12 -7.45 6.16
C LYS A 35 15.57 -8.87 6.27
N PRO A 36 15.95 -9.69 7.29
CA PRO A 36 15.34 -10.99 7.55
C PRO A 36 13.82 -10.91 7.69
N PHE A 37 13.31 -9.97 8.48
CA PHE A 37 11.87 -9.78 8.69
C PHE A 37 11.14 -9.47 7.37
N LEU A 38 11.62 -8.53 6.58
CA LEU A 38 10.99 -8.18 5.30
C LEU A 38 11.02 -9.36 4.33
N SER A 39 12.14 -10.09 4.23
CA SER A 39 12.25 -11.28 3.38
C SER A 39 11.25 -12.36 3.79
N ASP A 40 11.09 -12.60 5.09
CA ASP A 40 10.13 -13.58 5.63
C ASP A 40 8.69 -13.14 5.36
N LEU A 41 8.36 -11.87 5.59
CA LEU A 41 7.05 -11.29 5.27
C LEU A 41 6.65 -11.55 3.81
N PHE A 42 7.53 -11.24 2.86
CA PHE A 42 7.28 -11.46 1.44
C PHE A 42 7.22 -12.94 1.06
N SER A 43 8.02 -13.78 1.70
CA SER A 43 7.96 -15.24 1.56
C SER A 43 6.61 -15.78 2.03
N GLN A 44 6.13 -15.36 3.19
CA GLN A 44 4.82 -15.74 3.72
C GLN A 44 3.68 -15.29 2.83
N LEU A 45 3.72 -14.04 2.32
CA LEU A 45 2.71 -13.53 1.38
C LEU A 45 2.63 -14.35 0.09
N ARG A 46 3.76 -14.89 -0.39
CA ARG A 46 3.78 -15.76 -1.58
C ARG A 46 3.32 -17.18 -1.30
N SER A 47 3.55 -17.68 -0.09
CA SER A 47 3.27 -19.09 0.28
C SER A 47 1.86 -19.32 0.81
N LYS A 48 1.21 -18.30 1.37
CA LYS A 48 -0.13 -18.42 1.95
C LYS A 48 -1.21 -18.47 0.88
N ASP A 49 -2.27 -19.24 1.17
CA ASP A 49 -3.49 -19.19 0.36
C ASP A 49 -4.09 -17.78 0.42
N PRO A 50 -4.31 -17.13 -0.73
CA PRO A 50 -4.93 -15.80 -0.80
C PRO A 50 -6.29 -15.70 -0.11
N SER A 51 -7.03 -16.80 0.02
CA SER A 51 -8.33 -16.84 0.70
C SER A 51 -8.21 -16.94 2.23
N SER A 52 -7.02 -17.18 2.76
CA SER A 52 -6.82 -17.39 4.20
C SER A 52 -6.90 -16.08 5.00
N PRO A 53 -7.39 -16.14 6.27
CA PRO A 53 -7.33 -14.99 7.18
C PRO A 53 -5.90 -14.49 7.39
N ALA A 54 -4.92 -15.40 7.49
CA ALA A 54 -3.52 -15.06 7.68
C ALA A 54 -2.95 -14.24 6.51
N PHE A 55 -3.32 -14.56 5.26
CA PHE A 55 -2.96 -13.75 4.10
C PHE A 55 -3.55 -12.34 4.20
N ARG A 56 -4.82 -12.24 4.59
CA ARG A 56 -5.50 -10.94 4.76
C ARG A 56 -4.80 -10.06 5.80
N ASP A 57 -4.38 -10.64 6.92
CA ASP A 57 -3.69 -9.89 7.98
C ASP A 57 -2.30 -9.42 7.52
N LEU A 58 -1.56 -10.25 6.78
CA LEU A 58 -0.27 -9.87 6.19
C LEU A 58 -0.42 -8.77 5.14
N VAL A 59 -1.46 -8.82 4.31
CA VAL A 59 -1.76 -7.77 3.32
C VAL A 59 -2.07 -6.44 4.01
N ARG A 60 -2.88 -6.44 5.05
CA ARG A 60 -3.18 -5.24 5.83
C ARG A 60 -1.94 -4.67 6.50
N PHE A 61 -1.12 -5.54 7.09
CA PHE A 61 0.15 -5.11 7.66
C PHE A 61 1.04 -4.43 6.60
N LEU A 62 1.20 -5.05 5.44
CA LEU A 62 2.02 -4.47 4.35
C LEU A 62 1.44 -3.15 3.84
N GLN A 63 0.12 -3.04 3.75
CA GLN A 63 -0.56 -1.81 3.34
C GLN A 63 -0.32 -0.68 4.35
N GLU A 64 -0.47 -0.94 5.66
CA GLU A 64 -0.17 0.04 6.70
C GLU A 64 1.31 0.43 6.69
N PHE A 65 2.20 -0.55 6.54
CA PHE A 65 3.63 -0.28 6.41
C PHE A 65 3.94 0.65 5.22
N CYS A 66 3.38 0.38 4.04
CA CYS A 66 3.51 1.27 2.87
C CYS A 66 2.93 2.67 3.14
N SER A 67 1.80 2.76 3.85
CA SER A 67 1.17 4.03 4.19
C SER A 67 2.03 4.89 5.12
N LEU A 68 2.76 4.29 6.05
CA LEU A 68 3.66 5.00 6.97
C LEU A 68 4.83 5.70 6.25
N HIS A 69 5.20 5.23 5.06
CA HIS A 69 6.29 5.81 4.26
C HIS A 69 6.04 7.27 3.85
N LYS A 70 4.78 7.73 3.86
CA LYS A 70 4.43 9.14 3.61
C LYS A 70 5.10 10.12 4.60
N HIS A 71 5.48 9.62 5.77
CA HIS A 71 6.14 10.41 6.82
C HIS A 71 7.67 10.49 6.65
N LEU A 72 8.24 9.68 5.77
CA LEU A 72 9.66 9.72 5.46
C LEU A 72 10.01 10.87 4.51
N GLN A 73 11.26 11.32 4.57
CA GLN A 73 11.81 12.20 3.54
C GLN A 73 11.85 11.51 2.18
N ILE A 74 11.75 12.27 1.09
CA ILE A 74 11.66 11.76 -0.28
C ILE A 74 12.77 10.74 -0.59
N THR A 75 14.03 11.05 -0.26
CA THR A 75 15.16 10.16 -0.52
C THR A 75 15.03 8.81 0.20
N GLN A 76 14.68 8.84 1.48
CA GLN A 76 14.47 7.64 2.29
C GLN A 76 13.28 6.82 1.76
N ARG A 77 12.19 7.49 1.39
CA ARG A 77 11.00 6.85 0.81
C ARG A 77 11.32 6.15 -0.51
N ASN A 78 12.08 6.79 -1.40
CA ASN A 78 12.53 6.19 -2.66
C ASN A 78 13.36 4.94 -2.42
N GLN A 79 14.35 5.01 -1.51
CA GLN A 79 15.19 3.87 -1.17
C GLN A 79 14.37 2.72 -0.59
N SER A 80 13.40 3.02 0.27
CA SER A 80 12.52 2.05 0.86
C SER A 80 11.66 1.34 -0.18
N PHE A 81 10.96 2.09 -1.02
CA PHE A 81 10.14 1.47 -2.06
C PHE A 81 10.98 0.70 -3.07
N SER A 82 12.20 1.16 -3.42
CA SER A 82 13.12 0.38 -4.25
C SER A 82 13.45 -0.98 -3.63
N ALA A 83 13.67 -1.03 -2.31
CA ALA A 83 13.91 -2.29 -1.61
C ALA A 83 12.68 -3.21 -1.60
N LEU A 84 11.48 -2.66 -1.33
CA LEU A 84 10.22 -3.43 -1.35
C LEU A 84 9.89 -3.96 -2.76
N ILE A 85 10.13 -3.16 -3.78
CA ILE A 85 9.96 -3.58 -5.19
C ILE A 85 10.93 -4.71 -5.53
N GLY A 86 12.19 -4.61 -5.08
CA GLY A 86 13.17 -5.68 -5.22
C GLY A 86 12.81 -6.99 -4.50
N LEU A 87 11.98 -6.91 -3.44
CA LEU A 87 11.42 -8.08 -2.76
C LEU A 87 10.16 -8.64 -3.45
N GLY A 88 9.62 -7.97 -4.46
CA GLY A 88 8.47 -8.43 -5.23
C GLY A 88 7.15 -7.76 -4.82
N LEU A 89 7.17 -6.47 -4.47
CA LEU A 89 5.96 -5.73 -4.10
C LEU A 89 4.90 -5.75 -5.21
N PHE A 90 5.30 -5.55 -6.47
CA PHE A 90 4.36 -5.48 -7.59
C PHE A 90 3.73 -6.83 -7.92
N GLU A 91 4.43 -7.94 -7.71
CA GLU A 91 3.89 -9.29 -7.84
C GLU A 91 2.81 -9.55 -6.79
N ILE A 92 3.07 -9.18 -5.53
CA ILE A 92 2.09 -9.29 -4.44
C ILE A 92 0.88 -8.40 -4.72
N VAL A 93 1.08 -7.15 -5.11
CA VAL A 93 0.00 -6.23 -5.49
C VAL A 93 -0.82 -6.80 -6.64
N THR A 94 -0.19 -7.41 -7.64
CA THR A 94 -0.89 -8.07 -8.77
C THR A 94 -1.82 -9.18 -8.27
N THR A 95 -1.34 -10.03 -7.37
CA THR A 95 -2.14 -11.10 -6.75
C THR A 95 -3.32 -10.54 -5.96
N ILE A 96 -3.09 -9.50 -5.17
CA ILE A 96 -4.13 -8.84 -4.35
C ILE A 96 -5.20 -8.19 -5.22
N LEU A 97 -4.84 -7.53 -6.32
CA LEU A 97 -5.79 -6.88 -7.23
C LEU A 97 -6.68 -7.88 -7.99
N GLN A 98 -6.25 -9.13 -8.12
CA GLN A 98 -7.05 -10.21 -8.71
C GLN A 98 -8.02 -10.86 -7.70
N HIS A 99 -7.93 -10.52 -6.42
CA HIS A 99 -8.74 -11.13 -5.38
C HIS A 99 -10.22 -10.76 -5.51
N THR A 100 -11.12 -11.65 -5.09
CA THR A 100 -12.58 -11.42 -5.11
C THR A 100 -13.02 -10.40 -4.07
N ASP A 101 -12.34 -10.34 -2.91
CA ASP A 101 -12.63 -9.39 -1.82
C ASP A 101 -12.23 -7.96 -2.21
N ALA A 102 -13.23 -7.07 -2.25
CA ALA A 102 -13.04 -5.67 -2.58
C ALA A 102 -12.14 -4.92 -1.57
N SER A 103 -12.19 -5.31 -0.29
CA SER A 103 -11.34 -4.70 0.76
C SER A 103 -9.86 -5.00 0.50
N LEU A 104 -9.52 -6.22 0.10
CA LEU A 104 -8.14 -6.56 -0.26
C LEU A 104 -7.69 -5.83 -1.53
N ARG A 105 -8.55 -5.73 -2.55
CA ARG A 105 -8.21 -4.94 -3.75
C ARG A 105 -7.94 -3.49 -3.43
N LEU A 106 -8.67 -2.91 -2.49
CA LEU A 106 -8.42 -1.54 -2.02
C LEU A 106 -7.03 -1.44 -1.37
N CYS A 107 -6.66 -2.37 -0.49
CA CYS A 107 -5.30 -2.42 0.09
C CYS A 107 -4.23 -2.48 -1.01
N GLY A 108 -4.42 -3.31 -2.06
CA GLY A 108 -3.51 -3.38 -3.19
C GLY A 108 -3.40 -2.06 -3.97
N THR A 109 -4.52 -1.37 -4.14
CA THR A 109 -4.54 -0.04 -4.79
C THR A 109 -3.80 0.99 -3.95
N ASP A 110 -3.99 1.02 -2.64
CA ASP A 110 -3.31 1.95 -1.73
C ASP A 110 -1.79 1.73 -1.71
N MET A 111 -1.36 0.46 -1.69
CA MET A 111 0.06 0.11 -1.79
C MET A 111 0.66 0.58 -3.12
N LEU A 112 -0.04 0.36 -4.23
CA LEU A 112 0.40 0.79 -5.54
C LEU A 112 0.53 2.32 -5.61
N MET A 113 -0.46 3.06 -5.13
CA MET A 113 -0.44 4.52 -5.07
C MET A 113 0.69 5.05 -4.20
N SER A 114 0.95 4.40 -3.06
CA SER A 114 2.06 4.75 -2.17
C SER A 114 3.43 4.55 -2.85
N ALA A 115 3.58 3.47 -3.63
CA ALA A 115 4.80 3.17 -4.36
C ALA A 115 5.03 4.11 -5.56
N LEU A 116 3.96 4.56 -6.22
CA LEU A 116 4.02 5.46 -7.37
C LEU A 116 4.31 6.92 -6.99
N SER A 117 3.88 7.32 -5.80
CA SER A 117 3.99 8.72 -5.35
C SER A 117 5.43 9.26 -5.39
N PRO A 118 6.46 8.50 -5.00
CA PRO A 118 7.84 8.97 -5.08
C PRO A 118 8.42 8.89 -6.50
N ASP A 119 8.27 7.76 -7.20
CA ASP A 119 8.81 7.53 -8.55
C ASP A 119 7.96 6.50 -9.31
N PRO A 120 7.35 6.85 -10.44
CA PRO A 120 6.59 5.92 -11.27
C PRO A 120 7.44 5.05 -12.22
N ALA A 121 8.74 5.30 -12.37
CA ALA A 121 9.57 4.60 -13.32
C ALA A 121 9.69 3.08 -13.05
N PRO A 122 9.85 2.61 -11.79
CA PRO A 122 9.90 1.18 -11.51
C PRO A 122 8.61 0.43 -11.92
N LEU A 123 7.45 1.06 -11.77
CA LEU A 123 6.20 0.44 -12.23
C LEU A 123 6.15 0.33 -13.75
N ARG A 124 6.59 1.35 -14.48
CA ARG A 124 6.64 1.29 -15.96
C ARG A 124 7.51 0.14 -16.43
N THR A 125 8.69 -0.01 -15.84
CA THR A 125 9.62 -1.11 -16.14
C THR A 125 8.95 -2.45 -15.87
N PHE A 126 8.35 -2.63 -14.69
CA PHE A 126 7.66 -3.86 -14.32
C PHE A 126 6.51 -4.21 -15.28
N LEU A 127 5.69 -3.22 -15.68
CA LEU A 127 4.57 -3.43 -16.60
C LEU A 127 5.03 -3.89 -18.00
N VAL A 128 6.19 -3.41 -18.46
CA VAL A 128 6.76 -3.79 -19.75
C VAL A 128 7.39 -5.19 -19.69
N GLU A 129 8.06 -5.50 -18.60
CA GLU A 129 8.80 -6.77 -18.42
C GLU A 129 7.90 -7.93 -17.98
N GLN A 130 6.74 -7.63 -17.38
CA GLN A 130 5.84 -8.66 -16.85
C GLN A 130 5.23 -9.51 -17.99
N PRO A 131 5.42 -10.83 -17.98
CA PRO A 131 4.79 -11.71 -18.96
C PRO A 131 3.25 -11.61 -18.90
N GLY A 132 2.63 -11.39 -20.07
CA GLY A 132 1.16 -11.32 -20.18
C GLY A 132 0.52 -10.05 -19.65
N HIS A 133 1.31 -9.03 -19.23
CA HIS A 133 0.82 -7.72 -18.77
C HIS A 133 -0.31 -7.81 -17.73
N THR A 134 -0.21 -8.75 -16.80
CA THR A 134 -1.29 -9.12 -15.86
C THR A 134 -1.72 -7.92 -15.00
N LEU A 135 -0.75 -7.19 -14.42
CA LEU A 135 -1.06 -6.02 -13.59
C LEU A 135 -1.76 -4.94 -14.40
N PHE A 136 -1.28 -4.66 -15.62
CA PHE A 136 -1.90 -3.68 -16.51
C PHE A 136 -3.34 -4.08 -16.85
N SER A 137 -3.58 -5.33 -17.17
CA SER A 137 -4.92 -5.88 -17.44
C SER A 137 -5.86 -5.74 -16.25
N CYS A 138 -5.36 -5.99 -15.03
CA CYS A 138 -6.14 -5.79 -13.79
C CYS A 138 -6.54 -4.33 -13.60
N LEU A 139 -5.63 -3.40 -13.81
CA LEU A 139 -5.88 -1.95 -13.69
C LEU A 139 -6.92 -1.48 -14.69
N VAL A 140 -6.80 -1.87 -15.96
CA VAL A 140 -7.75 -1.52 -17.02
C VAL A 140 -9.14 -2.08 -16.73
N LYS A 141 -9.24 -3.34 -16.32
CA LYS A 141 -10.53 -3.97 -15.93
C LYS A 141 -11.17 -3.26 -14.74
N GLY A 142 -10.36 -2.91 -13.72
CA GLY A 142 -10.83 -2.16 -12.56
C GLY A 142 -11.42 -0.80 -12.92
N MET A 143 -10.80 -0.05 -13.82
CA MET A 143 -11.31 1.24 -14.31
C MET A 143 -12.60 1.08 -15.12
N ALA A 144 -12.72 0.04 -15.94
CA ALA A 144 -13.93 -0.23 -16.72
C ALA A 144 -15.14 -0.50 -15.81
N VAL A 145 -14.97 -1.30 -14.77
CA VAL A 145 -16.03 -1.60 -13.79
C VAL A 145 -16.46 -0.35 -13.01
N ALA A 146 -15.52 0.50 -12.62
CA ALA A 146 -15.81 1.75 -11.92
C ALA A 146 -16.66 2.69 -12.79
N ARG A 147 -16.36 2.79 -14.10
CA ARG A 147 -17.09 3.62 -15.06
C ARG A 147 -18.55 3.17 -15.21
N HIS A 148 -18.83 1.87 -15.26
CA HIS A 148 -20.20 1.35 -15.36
C HIS A 148 -21.05 1.63 -14.13
N ARG A 149 -20.48 1.66 -12.92
CA ARG A 149 -21.20 2.01 -11.69
C ARG A 149 -21.63 3.48 -11.66
N HIS A 150 -20.85 4.41 -12.19
CA HIS A 150 -21.21 5.83 -12.27
C HIS A 150 -22.33 6.11 -13.26
N HIS A 151 -22.47 5.35 -14.35
CA HIS A 151 -23.53 5.56 -15.34
C HIS A 151 -24.87 4.93 -14.95
N GLY A 152 -24.88 3.95 -14.03
CA GLY A 152 -26.11 3.32 -13.53
C GLY A 152 -26.89 4.19 -12.55
N HIS A 153 -26.26 5.16 -11.89
CA HIS A 153 -26.90 5.99 -10.85
C HIS A 153 -27.55 7.27 -11.42
N CYS A 154 -27.33 7.60 -12.69
CA CYS A 154 -27.94 8.79 -13.34
C CYS A 154 -29.19 8.48 -14.18
N ARG A 155 -29.82 7.30 -14.03
CA ARG A 155 -31.02 6.93 -14.81
C ARG A 155 -32.30 6.73 -13.99
N GLU A 156 -32.28 7.05 -12.70
CA GLU A 156 -33.46 6.97 -11.82
C GLU A 156 -33.76 8.33 -11.16
N GLU A 157 -33.83 9.39 -11.94
CA GLU A 157 -34.53 10.66 -11.57
C GLU A 157 -35.38 11.12 -12.72
#